data_ba0025b6be6ff2e4a17cf371d0d72a42
#
_entry.id   ba0025b6be6ff2e4a17cf371d0d72a42
#
_cell.length_a   1.000
_cell.length_b   1.000
_cell.length_c   1.000
_cell.angle_alpha   90.00
_cell.angle_beta   90.00
_cell.angle_gamma   90.00
#
_symmetry.space_group_name_H-M   'P 1'
#
loop_
_entity.id
_entity.type
_entity.pdbx_description
1 polymer ?
#
loop_
_entity_poly.entity_id
_entity_poly.type
_entity_poly.pdbx_seq_one_letter_code
_entity_poly.pdbx_strand_id
1 'polypeptide(L)'
;MPLVYADSSALFAYLHPRDEFSTLVDAAVREDSPDFVYWSWLRFELRHNLRMTRTDSDGEVAWQALRAAEKTAARFRWQGELTADKMLDAAEELSGERARTIDCGSGDYLHVAAARRLNLLSGIDEFWTCDAAQAALASATGLPTRLFQLKHAPGKTAAG
;
A
#
# COMPACT_ATOMS: atom_id res chain seq x y z
N MET A 1 -9.66 -15.80 4.49
CA MET A 1 -9.49 -14.40 4.08
C MET A 1 -8.02 -14.20 3.76
N PRO A 2 -7.67 -13.67 2.59
CA PRO A 2 -6.27 -13.46 2.24
C PRO A 2 -5.62 -12.40 3.13
N LEU A 3 -4.35 -12.58 3.46
CA LEU A 3 -3.53 -11.60 4.16
C LEU A 3 -2.78 -10.78 3.12
N VAL A 4 -3.12 -9.50 3.01
CA VAL A 4 -2.60 -8.59 1.99
C VAL A 4 -1.72 -7.53 2.64
N TYR A 5 -0.53 -7.32 2.08
CA TYR A 5 0.25 -6.13 2.36
C TYR A 5 -0.16 -5.04 1.38
N ALA A 6 -1.04 -4.14 1.78
CA ALA A 6 -1.35 -2.95 1.01
C ALA A 6 -0.45 -1.80 1.48
N ASP A 7 0.20 -1.12 0.54
CA ASP A 7 0.99 0.08 0.85
C ASP A 7 0.10 1.27 1.23
N SER A 8 0.71 2.39 1.57
CA SER A 8 -0.04 3.59 1.96
C SER A 8 -0.91 4.13 0.82
N SER A 9 -0.52 3.97 -0.45
CA SER A 9 -1.30 4.42 -1.60
C SER A 9 -2.59 3.62 -1.78
N ALA A 10 -2.50 2.29 -1.70
CA ALA A 10 -3.65 1.41 -1.82
C ALA A 10 -4.60 1.54 -0.62
N LEU A 11 -4.08 1.64 0.61
CA LEU A 11 -4.93 1.88 1.79
C LEU A 11 -5.56 3.27 1.80
N PHE A 12 -4.85 4.28 1.30
CA PHE A 12 -5.42 5.62 1.13
C PHE A 12 -6.59 5.58 0.15
N ALA A 13 -6.41 4.95 -1.02
CA ALA A 13 -7.47 4.78 -2.01
C ALA A 13 -8.68 3.99 -1.46
N TYR A 14 -8.45 3.00 -0.60
CA TYR A 14 -9.52 2.26 0.09
C TYR A 14 -10.34 3.13 1.04
N LEU A 15 -9.69 4.07 1.74
CA LEU A 15 -10.34 4.89 2.76
C LEU A 15 -10.90 6.20 2.23
N HIS A 16 -10.30 6.77 1.18
CA HIS A 16 -10.64 8.09 0.66
C HIS A 16 -11.54 7.98 -0.58
N PRO A 17 -12.83 8.33 -0.50
CA PRO A 17 -13.82 8.03 -1.55
C PRO A 17 -13.60 8.78 -2.87
N ARG A 18 -12.82 9.86 -2.85
CA ARG A 18 -12.46 10.65 -4.06
C ARG A 18 -11.06 10.35 -4.59
N ASP A 19 -10.34 9.39 -4.01
CA ASP A 19 -9.09 8.96 -4.62
C ASP A 19 -9.37 8.34 -5.99
N GLU A 20 -8.52 8.62 -6.97
CA GLU A 20 -8.71 8.15 -8.35
C GLU A 20 -8.72 6.62 -8.46
N PHE A 21 -8.05 5.91 -7.56
CA PHE A 21 -8.01 4.45 -7.52
C PHE A 21 -9.09 3.84 -6.62
N SER A 22 -9.87 4.64 -5.88
CA SER A 22 -10.80 4.16 -4.86
C SER A 22 -11.76 3.09 -5.39
N THR A 23 -12.35 3.30 -6.57
CA THR A 23 -13.28 2.35 -7.19
C THR A 23 -12.62 1.00 -7.48
N LEU A 24 -11.37 1.00 -7.93
CA LEU A 24 -10.63 -0.23 -8.25
C LEU A 24 -10.26 -1.00 -6.99
N VAL A 25 -9.77 -0.30 -5.97
CA VAL A 25 -9.41 -0.91 -4.70
C VAL A 25 -10.63 -1.42 -3.97
N ASP A 26 -11.72 -0.66 -3.94
CA ASP A 26 -13.01 -1.08 -3.35
C ASP A 26 -13.56 -2.36 -4.01
N ALA A 27 -13.48 -2.46 -5.33
CA ALA A 27 -13.90 -3.66 -6.05
C ALA A 27 -13.10 -4.89 -5.60
N ALA A 28 -11.76 -4.77 -5.53
CA ALA A 28 -10.88 -5.84 -5.07
C ALA A 28 -11.17 -6.22 -3.60
N VAL A 29 -11.39 -5.24 -2.72
CA VAL A 29 -11.74 -5.49 -1.31
C VAL A 29 -13.07 -6.22 -1.16
N ARG A 30 -14.06 -5.92 -2.00
CA ARG A 30 -15.36 -6.62 -1.98
C ARG A 30 -15.24 -8.05 -2.50
N GLU A 31 -14.43 -8.25 -3.53
CA GLU A 31 -14.20 -9.57 -4.13
C GLU A 31 -13.45 -10.51 -3.19
N ASP A 32 -12.31 -10.06 -2.68
CA ASP A 32 -11.37 -10.90 -1.94
C ASP A 32 -11.60 -10.88 -0.42
N SER A 33 -12.26 -9.85 0.10
CA SER A 33 -12.45 -9.64 1.54
C SER A 33 -11.17 -9.78 2.37
N PRO A 34 -10.06 -9.07 2.01
CA PRO A 34 -8.76 -9.29 2.63
C PRO A 34 -8.67 -8.78 4.07
N ASP A 35 -7.75 -9.38 4.83
CA ASP A 35 -7.15 -8.74 5.99
C ASP A 35 -5.89 -8.00 5.56
N PHE A 36 -5.71 -6.77 6.02
CA PHE A 36 -4.54 -5.95 5.69
C PHE A 36 -3.48 -6.02 6.78
N VAL A 37 -2.24 -6.20 6.37
CA VAL A 37 -1.09 -5.97 7.26
C VAL A 37 -1.10 -4.52 7.75
N TYR A 38 -0.87 -4.33 9.05
CA TYR A 38 -0.80 -3.00 9.64
C TYR A 38 0.33 -2.93 10.67
N TRP A 39 1.22 -1.94 10.55
CA TRP A 39 2.38 -1.78 11.41
C TRP A 39 2.76 -0.30 11.58
N SER A 40 3.77 -0.01 12.39
CA SER A 40 4.05 1.35 12.86
C SER A 40 4.33 2.36 11.75
N TRP A 41 5.13 2.01 10.73
CA TRP A 41 5.42 2.89 9.61
C TRP A 41 4.21 3.14 8.73
N LEU A 42 3.54 2.08 8.30
CA LEU A 42 2.33 2.17 7.47
C LEU A 42 1.24 3.00 8.17
N ARG A 43 1.07 2.81 9.48
CA ARG A 43 0.18 3.64 10.29
C ARG A 43 0.58 5.11 10.28
N PHE A 44 1.87 5.40 10.41
CA PHE A 44 2.38 6.77 10.39
C PHE A 44 2.09 7.45 9.05
N GLU A 45 2.47 6.82 7.93
CA GLU A 45 2.25 7.37 6.60
C GLU A 45 0.78 7.58 6.28
N LEU A 46 -0.04 6.55 6.53
CA LEU A 46 -1.47 6.63 6.24
C LEU A 46 -2.15 7.73 7.06
N ARG A 47 -1.81 7.84 8.33
CA ARG A 47 -2.31 8.93 9.17
C ARG A 47 -1.81 10.30 8.72
N HIS A 48 -0.55 10.40 8.29
CA HIS A 48 0.01 11.64 7.75
C HIS A 48 -0.75 12.06 6.49
N ASN A 49 -0.86 11.17 5.50
CA ASN A 49 -1.53 11.44 4.24
C ASN A 49 -3.00 11.85 4.45
N LEU A 50 -3.74 11.13 5.29
CA LEU A 50 -5.13 11.49 5.59
C LEU A 50 -5.26 12.82 6.35
N ARG A 51 -4.32 13.17 7.23
CA ARG A 51 -4.34 14.51 7.87
C ARG A 51 -4.14 15.63 6.87
N MET A 52 -3.30 15.43 5.86
CA MET A 52 -3.07 16.43 4.81
C MET A 52 -4.30 16.66 3.93
N THR A 53 -5.19 15.68 3.84
CA THR A 53 -6.43 15.76 3.04
C THR A 53 -7.67 16.15 3.85
N ARG A 54 -7.57 16.35 5.17
CA ARG A 54 -8.71 16.78 6.04
C ARG A 54 -9.11 18.23 5.87
N THR A 55 -9.03 18.74 4.66
CA THR A 55 -9.46 20.10 4.31
C THR A 55 -10.91 20.18 3.85
N ASP A 56 -11.52 19.01 3.59
CA ASP A 56 -12.89 18.87 3.12
C ASP A 56 -13.62 17.70 3.82
N SER A 57 -14.91 17.52 3.47
CA SER A 57 -15.77 16.50 4.08
C SER A 57 -15.28 15.07 3.80
N ASP A 58 -14.69 14.81 2.63
CA ASP A 58 -14.28 13.45 2.25
C ASP A 58 -13.00 13.04 2.95
N GLY A 59 -12.06 13.98 3.10
CA GLY A 59 -10.88 13.75 3.93
C GLY A 59 -11.23 13.49 5.40
N GLU A 60 -12.26 14.18 5.94
CA GLU A 60 -12.74 13.90 7.29
C GLU A 60 -13.43 12.53 7.37
N VAL A 61 -14.23 12.13 6.37
CA VAL A 61 -14.84 10.79 6.30
C VAL A 61 -13.75 9.72 6.27
N ALA A 62 -12.73 9.87 5.43
CA ALA A 62 -11.61 8.94 5.34
C ALA A 62 -10.84 8.83 6.68
N TRP A 63 -10.61 9.97 7.35
CA TRP A 63 -9.98 9.97 8.68
C TRP A 63 -10.79 9.22 9.72
N GLN A 64 -12.10 9.43 9.77
CA GLN A 64 -12.99 8.73 10.70
C GLN A 64 -13.07 7.23 10.39
N ALA A 65 -13.08 6.85 9.10
CA ALA A 65 -13.04 5.46 8.68
C ALA A 65 -11.76 4.75 9.16
N LEU A 66 -10.59 5.39 9.01
CA LEU A 66 -9.33 4.87 9.56
C LEU A 66 -9.42 4.69 11.08
N ARG A 67 -9.88 5.72 11.80
CA ARG A 67 -9.98 5.66 13.27
C ARG A 67 -10.91 4.55 13.76
N ALA A 68 -12.02 4.33 13.05
CA ALA A 68 -12.93 3.23 13.33
C ALA A 68 -12.27 1.86 13.09
N ALA A 69 -11.59 1.69 11.96
CA ALA A 69 -10.89 0.47 11.61
C ALA A 69 -9.77 0.14 12.62
N GLU A 70 -8.97 1.11 13.02
CA GLU A 70 -7.93 0.95 14.05
C GLU A 70 -8.52 0.55 15.41
N LYS A 71 -9.65 1.14 15.82
CA LYS A 71 -10.29 0.86 17.09
C LYS A 71 -10.87 -0.55 17.17
N THR A 72 -11.45 -1.02 16.09
CA THR A 72 -12.09 -2.34 16.03
C THR A 72 -11.14 -3.45 15.62
N ALA A 73 -9.92 -3.10 15.16
CA ALA A 73 -8.99 -4.01 14.49
C ALA A 73 -9.63 -4.78 13.31
N ALA A 74 -10.76 -4.28 12.81
CA ALA A 74 -11.44 -4.89 11.68
C ALA A 74 -10.58 -4.75 10.43
N ARG A 75 -10.23 -5.86 9.82
CA ARG A 75 -9.37 -5.99 8.63
C ARG A 75 -7.93 -5.50 8.79
N PHE A 76 -7.55 -4.78 9.84
CA PHE A 76 -6.17 -4.36 10.09
C PHE A 76 -5.50 -5.32 11.08
N ARG A 77 -4.58 -6.14 10.59
CA ARG A 77 -3.80 -7.10 11.37
C ARG A 77 -2.49 -6.47 11.80
N TRP A 78 -2.39 -6.11 13.07
CA TRP A 78 -1.19 -5.52 13.64
C TRP A 78 -0.02 -6.51 13.64
N GLN A 79 1.12 -6.07 13.10
CA GLN A 79 2.36 -6.85 13.01
C GLN A 79 3.43 -6.21 13.90
N GLY A 80 3.49 -6.63 15.14
CA GLY A 80 4.42 -6.07 16.14
C GLY A 80 5.89 -6.45 15.90
N GLU A 81 6.14 -7.51 15.16
CA GLU A 81 7.49 -7.96 14.77
C GLU A 81 8.14 -7.06 13.72
N LEU A 82 7.37 -6.27 12.97
CA LEU A 82 7.87 -5.27 12.04
C LEU A 82 8.28 -4.02 12.81
N THR A 83 9.47 -4.00 13.35
CA THR A 83 10.04 -2.81 14.00
C THR A 83 10.76 -1.92 12.99
N ALA A 84 10.72 -0.60 13.21
CA ALA A 84 11.33 0.37 12.30
C ALA A 84 12.81 0.06 12.02
N ASP A 85 13.61 -0.21 13.05
CA ASP A 85 15.04 -0.48 12.91
C ASP A 85 15.30 -1.69 12.00
N LYS A 86 14.66 -2.83 12.27
CA LYS A 86 14.82 -4.03 11.45
C LYS A 86 14.38 -3.85 10.01
N MET A 87 13.34 -3.02 9.79
CA MET A 87 12.85 -2.78 8.44
C MET A 87 13.69 -1.77 7.69
N LEU A 88 14.32 -0.82 8.38
CA LEU A 88 15.29 0.09 7.77
C LEU A 88 16.53 -0.67 7.31
N ASP A 89 17.09 -1.57 8.12
CA ASP A 89 18.22 -2.42 7.72
C ASP A 89 17.87 -3.27 6.48
N ALA A 90 16.71 -3.90 6.49
CA ALA A 90 16.25 -4.70 5.35
C ALA A 90 15.97 -3.87 4.08
N ALA A 91 15.48 -2.64 4.24
CA ALA A 91 15.26 -1.71 3.13
C ALA A 91 16.58 -1.19 2.55
N GLU A 92 17.59 -0.94 3.40
CA GLU A 92 18.92 -0.55 2.96
C GLU A 92 19.59 -1.67 2.15
N GLU A 93 19.53 -2.91 2.63
CA GLU A 93 20.02 -4.08 1.89
C GLU A 93 19.32 -4.21 0.52
N LEU A 94 17.99 -4.15 0.48
CA LEU A 94 17.21 -4.22 -0.76
C LEU A 94 17.54 -3.06 -1.71
N SER A 95 17.72 -1.85 -1.18
CA SER A 95 18.13 -0.68 -1.96
C SER A 95 19.51 -0.89 -2.57
N GLY A 96 20.47 -1.44 -1.82
CA GLY A 96 21.79 -1.81 -2.33
C GLY A 96 21.73 -2.79 -3.51
N GLU A 97 20.76 -3.71 -3.48
CA GLU A 97 20.56 -4.70 -4.55
C GLU A 97 19.87 -4.11 -5.80
N ARG A 98 18.94 -3.17 -5.65
CA ARG A 98 17.95 -2.82 -6.68
C ARG A 98 17.92 -1.36 -7.11
N ALA A 99 18.46 -0.40 -6.34
CA ALA A 99 18.32 1.03 -6.62
C ALA A 99 18.91 1.48 -7.97
N ARG A 100 19.82 0.72 -8.55
CA ARG A 100 20.38 1.01 -9.89
C ARG A 100 19.46 0.58 -11.04
N THR A 101 18.47 -0.27 -10.76
CA THR A 101 17.60 -0.87 -11.80
C THR A 101 16.15 -0.47 -11.65
N ILE A 102 15.73 -0.07 -10.43
CA ILE A 102 14.36 0.31 -10.13
C ILE A 102 14.39 1.65 -9.39
N ASP A 103 13.87 2.68 -10.02
CA ASP A 103 13.78 4.03 -9.46
C ASP A 103 12.53 4.15 -8.59
N CYS A 104 12.71 3.97 -7.28
CA CYS A 104 11.67 4.08 -6.26
C CYS A 104 12.14 4.99 -5.14
N GLY A 105 11.18 5.59 -4.42
CA GLY A 105 11.45 6.32 -3.19
C GLY A 105 11.89 5.42 -2.03
N SER A 106 12.56 6.00 -1.03
CA SER A 106 13.03 5.24 0.15
C SER A 106 11.88 4.61 0.95
N GLY A 107 10.71 5.26 1.00
CA GLY A 107 9.50 4.70 1.60
C GLY A 107 9.01 3.44 0.90
N ASP A 108 9.15 3.38 -0.45
CA ASP A 108 8.76 2.21 -1.23
C ASP A 108 9.63 1.01 -0.91
N TYR A 109 10.95 1.23 -0.77
CA TYR A 109 11.87 0.18 -0.32
C TYR A 109 11.50 -0.36 1.05
N LEU A 110 11.08 0.51 1.97
CA LEU A 110 10.68 0.12 3.31
C LEU A 110 9.41 -0.75 3.30
N HIS A 111 8.41 -0.39 2.49
CA HIS A 111 7.20 -1.20 2.31
C HIS A 111 7.51 -2.57 1.72
N VAL A 112 8.29 -2.62 0.65
CA VAL A 112 8.63 -3.90 0.00
C VAL A 112 9.49 -4.77 0.90
N ALA A 113 10.44 -4.20 1.65
CA ALA A 113 11.24 -4.94 2.62
C ALA A 113 10.38 -5.53 3.75
N ALA A 114 9.41 -4.77 4.27
CA ALA A 114 8.47 -5.24 5.28
C ALA A 114 7.57 -6.37 4.75
N ALA A 115 7.04 -6.23 3.54
CA ALA A 115 6.23 -7.25 2.89
C ALA A 115 7.03 -8.53 2.64
N ARG A 116 8.27 -8.40 2.13
CA ARG A 116 9.20 -9.54 1.93
C ARG A 116 9.49 -10.26 3.25
N ARG A 117 9.71 -9.50 4.32
CA ARG A 117 9.95 -10.07 5.65
C ARG A 117 8.77 -10.88 6.15
N LEU A 118 7.56 -10.35 6.04
CA LEU A 118 6.34 -11.05 6.42
C LEU A 118 6.09 -12.29 5.56
N ASN A 119 6.34 -12.18 4.26
CA ASN A 119 6.19 -13.33 3.36
C ASN A 119 7.09 -14.50 3.77
N LEU A 120 8.29 -14.22 4.25
CA LEU A 120 9.22 -15.24 4.76
C LEU A 120 8.79 -15.82 6.12
N LEU A 121 8.11 -15.06 6.97
CA LEU A 121 7.74 -15.47 8.33
C LEU A 121 6.40 -16.19 8.40
N SER A 122 5.38 -15.66 7.74
CA SER A 122 4.00 -16.11 7.88
C SER A 122 3.27 -16.29 6.55
N GLY A 123 3.86 -15.85 5.45
CA GLY A 123 3.22 -15.75 4.16
C GLY A 123 2.30 -14.52 4.07
N ILE A 124 2.32 -13.88 2.91
CA ILE A 124 1.28 -12.93 2.49
C ILE A 124 0.74 -13.42 1.15
N ASP A 125 -0.54 -13.22 0.90
CA ASP A 125 -1.14 -13.67 -0.36
C ASP A 125 -0.81 -12.72 -1.50
N GLU A 126 -0.83 -11.40 -1.25
CA GLU A 126 -0.51 -10.37 -2.24
C GLU A 126 0.09 -9.12 -1.61
N PHE A 127 0.86 -8.40 -2.43
CA PHE A 127 1.28 -7.01 -2.21
C PHE A 127 0.43 -6.09 -3.10
N TRP A 128 -0.28 -5.12 -2.52
CA TRP A 128 -1.16 -4.20 -3.22
C TRP A 128 -0.58 -2.79 -3.24
N THR A 129 -0.56 -2.15 -4.40
CA THR A 129 -0.10 -0.78 -4.57
C THR A 129 -0.77 -0.09 -5.76
N CYS A 130 -0.82 1.25 -5.71
CA CYS A 130 -1.20 2.08 -6.86
C CYS A 130 0.05 2.67 -7.58
N ASP A 131 1.25 2.37 -7.09
CA ASP A 131 2.52 2.85 -7.65
C ASP A 131 3.19 1.78 -8.53
N ALA A 132 3.40 2.12 -9.80
CA ALA A 132 3.99 1.19 -10.77
C ALA A 132 5.46 0.85 -10.47
N ALA A 133 6.25 1.81 -9.97
CA ALA A 133 7.65 1.58 -9.64
C ALA A 133 7.76 0.67 -8.41
N GLN A 134 6.92 0.90 -7.41
CA GLN A 134 6.85 0.05 -6.23
C GLN A 134 6.35 -1.36 -6.57
N ALA A 135 5.36 -1.50 -7.48
CA ALA A 135 4.91 -2.80 -7.98
C ALA A 135 6.04 -3.56 -8.69
N ALA A 136 6.85 -2.85 -9.50
CA ALA A 136 8.01 -3.45 -10.15
C ALA A 136 9.05 -3.93 -9.13
N LEU A 137 9.31 -3.15 -8.08
CA LEU A 137 10.21 -3.54 -7.00
C LEU A 137 9.68 -4.77 -6.24
N ALA A 138 8.41 -4.78 -5.86
CA ALA A 138 7.78 -5.91 -5.16
C ALA A 138 7.86 -7.20 -6.00
N SER A 139 7.48 -7.12 -7.28
CA SER A 139 7.54 -8.25 -8.21
C SER A 139 8.97 -8.77 -8.41
N ALA A 140 9.96 -7.88 -8.50
CA ALA A 140 11.37 -8.25 -8.63
C ALA A 140 11.93 -8.99 -7.39
N THR A 141 11.25 -8.90 -6.24
CA THR A 141 11.57 -9.67 -5.02
C THR A 141 10.80 -10.98 -4.90
N GLY A 142 9.97 -11.30 -5.90
CA GLY A 142 9.16 -12.53 -5.92
C GLY A 142 7.85 -12.43 -5.13
N LEU A 143 7.43 -11.24 -4.72
CA LEU A 143 6.13 -11.04 -4.07
C LEU A 143 5.00 -11.12 -5.12
N PRO A 144 3.93 -11.88 -4.86
CA PRO A 144 2.70 -11.78 -5.63
C PRO A 144 2.18 -10.34 -5.52
N THR A 145 2.05 -9.64 -6.65
CA THR A 145 1.81 -8.19 -6.65
C THR A 145 0.58 -7.84 -7.47
N ARG A 146 -0.31 -7.03 -6.89
CA ARG A 146 -1.44 -6.41 -7.55
C ARG A 146 -1.21 -4.91 -7.68
N LEU A 147 -1.07 -4.44 -8.93
CA LEU A 147 -1.00 -3.03 -9.27
C LEU A 147 -2.38 -2.54 -9.71
N PHE A 148 -2.89 -1.51 -9.04
CA PHE A 148 -4.09 -0.79 -9.47
C PHE A 148 -3.71 0.30 -10.46
N GLN A 149 -4.20 0.20 -11.68
CA GLN A 149 -3.93 1.15 -12.76
C GLN A 149 -5.22 1.66 -13.38
N LEU A 150 -5.29 2.96 -13.61
CA LEU A 150 -6.36 3.55 -14.39
C LEU A 150 -6.18 3.14 -15.86
N LYS A 151 -7.25 2.66 -16.47
CA LYS A 151 -7.25 2.48 -17.92
C LYS A 151 -7.19 3.87 -18.55
N HIS A 152 -6.06 4.25 -19.11
CA HIS A 152 -6.01 5.44 -19.95
C HIS A 152 -7.03 5.24 -21.09
N ALA A 153 -7.98 6.16 -21.22
CA ALA A 153 -8.81 6.21 -22.43
C ALA A 153 -7.85 6.30 -23.62
N PRO A 154 -8.05 5.48 -24.69
CA PRO A 154 -7.21 5.58 -25.87
C PRO A 154 -7.24 7.03 -26.35
N GLY A 155 -6.04 7.64 -26.42
CA GLY A 155 -5.90 9.04 -26.75
C GLY A 155 -6.69 9.35 -28.00
N LYS A 156 -7.52 10.40 -27.95
CA LYS A 156 -8.00 11.06 -29.15
C LYS A 156 -6.73 11.45 -29.91
N THR A 157 -6.40 10.70 -30.95
CA THR A 157 -5.47 11.15 -31.98
C THR A 157 -5.97 12.53 -32.41
N ALA A 158 -5.18 13.55 -32.09
CA ALA A 158 -5.40 14.87 -32.64
C ALA A 158 -5.35 14.70 -34.17
N ALA A 159 -6.53 14.73 -34.79
CA ALA A 159 -6.62 14.90 -36.22
C ALA A 159 -6.12 16.32 -36.50
N GLY A 160 -4.99 16.41 -37.20
CA GLY A 160 -4.36 17.62 -37.66
C GLY A 160 -5.23 18.41 -38.66
#